data_00217140939c8ea42bf8c30fa1a9dde4
#
_entry.id   00217140939c8ea42bf8c30fa1a9dde4
#
_cell.length_a   1.000
_cell.length_b   1.000
_cell.length_c   1.000
_cell.angle_alpha   90.00
_cell.angle_beta   90.00
_cell.angle_gamma   90.00
#
_symmetry.space_group_name_H-M   'P 1'
#
loop_
_entity.id
_entity.type
_entity.pdbx_description
1 polymer ?
#
loop_
_entity_poly.entity_id
_entity_poly.type
_entity_poly.pdbx_seq_one_letter_code
_entity_poly.pdbx_strand_id
1 'polypeptide(L)'
;MHARVMWVTVAAVIAATSSARVQAQGFTVPATAPLVYAERCASCHDKPEASRAPSLDVLRAKTPEAIYAAMTTGPMQPQSKDMSDATKKLLAEFLSGRTMGTAASGDASAMPNRCAPKPLGDPLKGNGWNGWGVDLANTRYQEKPGITAGKVPRLTLKWAFGFPNATSAYGQPAVMGGRVYAGSDAGYVYSLDAGTGC
;
A
#
# COMPACT_ATOMS: atom_id res chain seq x y z
N MET A 1 -38.10 55.73 49.09
CA MET A 1 -37.19 55.46 47.91
C MET A 1 -36.57 54.10 48.16
N HIS A 2 -37.07 53.08 47.46
CA HIS A 2 -36.56 51.68 47.57
C HIS A 2 -35.88 51.34 46.30
N ALA A 3 -34.54 51.20 46.32
CA ALA A 3 -33.75 50.75 45.17
C ALA A 3 -33.82 49.21 45.08
N ARG A 4 -34.37 48.69 43.99
CA ARG A 4 -34.35 47.23 43.66
C ARG A 4 -33.05 46.92 42.96
N VAL A 5 -32.21 46.12 43.62
CA VAL A 5 -31.01 45.52 42.97
C VAL A 5 -31.47 44.31 42.16
N MET A 6 -31.22 44.34 40.88
CA MET A 6 -31.54 43.26 39.94
C MET A 6 -30.29 42.41 39.77
N TRP A 7 -30.35 41.15 40.24
CA TRP A 7 -29.27 40.18 40.03
C TRP A 7 -29.40 39.57 38.64
N VAL A 8 -28.40 39.80 37.78
CA VAL A 8 -28.30 39.13 36.49
C VAL A 8 -27.47 37.87 36.70
N THR A 9 -28.10 36.71 36.60
CA THR A 9 -27.45 35.41 36.58
C THR A 9 -26.95 35.10 35.19
N VAL A 10 -25.62 35.15 34.99
CA VAL A 10 -24.99 34.70 33.78
C VAL A 10 -24.85 33.17 33.82
N ALA A 11 -25.66 32.46 33.03
CA ALA A 11 -25.53 31.04 32.85
C ALA A 11 -24.38 30.76 31.87
N ALA A 12 -23.26 30.25 32.35
CA ALA A 12 -22.17 29.78 31.54
C ALA A 12 -22.54 28.43 30.89
N VAL A 13 -22.78 28.44 29.57
CA VAL A 13 -22.94 27.22 28.76
C VAL A 13 -21.57 26.64 28.53
N ILE A 14 -21.21 25.58 29.26
CA ILE A 14 -20.01 24.79 29.00
C ILE A 14 -20.33 23.86 27.82
N ALA A 15 -19.86 24.22 26.60
CA ALA A 15 -19.89 23.34 25.47
C ALA A 15 -18.87 22.19 25.70
N ALA A 16 -19.38 21.01 26.04
CA ALA A 16 -18.57 19.79 26.10
C ALA A 16 -18.17 19.39 24.68
N THR A 17 -16.95 19.75 24.26
CA THR A 17 -16.34 19.23 23.06
C THR A 17 -15.95 17.77 23.30
N SER A 18 -16.77 16.85 22.81
CA SER A 18 -16.46 15.43 22.78
C SER A 18 -15.31 15.20 21.79
N SER A 19 -14.08 15.23 22.30
CA SER A 19 -12.92 14.77 21.57
C SER A 19 -13.07 13.26 21.38
N ALA A 20 -13.48 12.82 20.21
CA ALA A 20 -13.42 11.41 19.83
C ALA A 20 -11.96 10.97 19.90
N ARG A 21 -11.59 10.30 20.98
CA ARG A 21 -10.30 9.62 21.06
C ARG A 21 -10.36 8.46 20.09
N VAL A 22 -9.64 8.57 18.99
CA VAL A 22 -9.27 7.41 18.18
C VAL A 22 -8.36 6.57 19.07
N GLN A 23 -8.94 5.55 19.70
CA GLN A 23 -8.16 4.52 20.37
C GLN A 23 -7.49 3.72 19.26
N ALA A 24 -6.19 3.93 19.07
CA ALA A 24 -5.36 2.98 18.37
C ALA A 24 -5.50 1.65 19.13
N GLN A 25 -6.18 0.68 18.52
CA GLN A 25 -6.24 -0.68 19.06
C GLN A 25 -4.81 -1.20 19.01
N GLY A 26 -4.13 -1.19 20.17
CA GLY A 26 -2.77 -1.66 20.29
C GLY A 26 -2.72 -3.14 19.89
N PHE A 27 -1.98 -3.44 18.84
CA PHE A 27 -1.66 -4.81 18.45
C PHE A 27 -0.88 -5.46 19.59
N THR A 28 -1.48 -6.45 20.29
CA THR A 28 -0.82 -7.21 21.34
C THR A 28 -0.06 -8.37 20.72
N VAL A 29 1.27 -8.29 20.73
CA VAL A 29 2.13 -9.36 20.26
C VAL A 29 2.11 -10.50 21.27
N PRO A 30 1.70 -11.72 20.90
CA PRO A 30 1.82 -12.89 21.76
C PRO A 30 3.29 -13.12 22.12
N ALA A 31 3.57 -13.41 23.38
CA ALA A 31 4.93 -13.53 23.92
C ALA A 31 5.81 -14.58 23.20
N THR A 32 5.19 -15.53 22.50
CA THR A 32 5.90 -16.59 21.76
C THR A 32 6.47 -16.13 20.41
N ALA A 33 5.90 -15.13 19.75
CA ALA A 33 6.34 -14.71 18.41
C ALA A 33 7.78 -14.17 18.38
N PRO A 34 8.22 -13.28 19.32
CA PRO A 34 9.61 -12.84 19.39
C PRO A 34 10.59 -13.98 19.62
N LEU A 35 10.23 -14.97 20.42
CA LEU A 35 11.09 -16.14 20.70
C LEU A 35 11.26 -16.99 19.45
N VAL A 36 10.19 -17.28 18.73
CA VAL A 36 10.25 -18.03 17.47
C VAL A 36 11.06 -17.26 16.41
N TYR A 37 10.89 -15.92 16.34
CA TYR A 37 11.71 -15.11 15.45
C TYR A 37 13.19 -15.19 15.79
N ALA A 38 13.55 -15.01 17.06
CA ALA A 38 14.94 -15.06 17.53
C ALA A 38 15.60 -16.43 17.25
N GLU A 39 14.85 -17.52 17.45
CA GLU A 39 15.34 -18.88 17.24
C GLU A 39 15.49 -19.25 15.76
N ARG A 40 14.53 -18.84 14.90
CA ARG A 40 14.39 -19.40 13.55
C ARG A 40 14.72 -18.41 12.42
N CYS A 41 14.67 -17.11 12.68
CA CYS A 41 14.69 -16.09 11.63
C CYS A 41 15.83 -15.07 11.79
N ALA A 42 16.15 -14.68 13.03
CA ALA A 42 17.08 -13.61 13.34
C ALA A 42 18.50 -13.86 12.79
N SER A 43 18.96 -15.12 12.73
CA SER A 43 20.30 -15.47 12.22
C SER A 43 20.55 -14.94 10.80
N CYS A 44 19.49 -14.82 9.98
CA CYS A 44 19.56 -14.29 8.63
C CYS A 44 19.01 -12.86 8.53
N HIS A 45 17.84 -12.58 9.11
CA HIS A 45 17.14 -11.31 8.94
C HIS A 45 17.73 -10.15 9.76
N ASP A 46 18.47 -10.44 10.83
CA ASP A 46 19.23 -9.43 11.59
C ASP A 46 20.64 -9.19 11.02
N LYS A 47 21.05 -9.99 10.01
CA LYS A 47 22.35 -9.87 9.35
C LYS A 47 22.19 -9.85 7.82
N PRO A 48 21.45 -8.85 7.28
CA PRO A 48 21.09 -8.82 5.86
C PRO A 48 22.29 -8.78 4.93
N GLU A 49 23.39 -8.12 5.33
CA GLU A 49 24.61 -8.04 4.52
C GLU A 49 25.30 -9.40 4.34
N ALA A 50 25.27 -10.26 5.34
CA ALA A 50 25.88 -11.57 5.28
C ALA A 50 24.98 -12.62 4.62
N SER A 51 23.66 -12.55 4.89
CA SER A 51 22.68 -13.54 4.46
C SER A 51 21.99 -13.22 3.13
N ARG A 52 22.00 -11.96 2.72
CA ARG A 52 21.16 -11.40 1.64
C ARG A 52 19.66 -11.54 1.91
N ALA A 53 19.26 -11.82 3.13
CA ALA A 53 17.86 -11.80 3.55
C ALA A 53 17.35 -10.37 3.71
N PRO A 54 16.07 -10.09 3.48
CA PRO A 54 15.50 -8.79 3.81
C PRO A 54 15.68 -8.46 5.29
N SER A 55 16.06 -7.22 5.61
CA SER A 55 16.17 -6.76 7.00
C SER A 55 14.81 -6.76 7.71
N LEU A 56 14.83 -6.68 9.03
CA LEU A 56 13.60 -6.60 9.82
C LEU A 56 12.73 -5.39 9.42
N ASP A 57 13.33 -4.26 9.05
CA ASP A 57 12.59 -3.08 8.60
C ASP A 57 11.88 -3.32 7.26
N VAL A 58 12.51 -4.06 6.35
CA VAL A 58 11.88 -4.50 5.10
C VAL A 58 10.73 -5.47 5.38
N LEU A 59 10.86 -6.36 6.37
CA LEU A 59 9.77 -7.26 6.77
C LEU A 59 8.61 -6.49 7.38
N ARG A 60 8.87 -5.49 8.22
CA ARG A 60 7.85 -4.61 8.81
C ARG A 60 7.04 -3.82 7.78
N ALA A 61 7.65 -3.50 6.65
CA ALA A 61 6.96 -2.82 5.56
C ALA A 61 5.98 -3.73 4.80
N LYS A 62 6.13 -5.07 4.91
CA LYS A 62 5.26 -6.04 4.23
C LYS A 62 3.93 -6.24 4.97
N THR A 63 2.93 -6.73 4.22
CA THR A 63 1.67 -7.17 4.85
C THR A 63 1.84 -8.52 5.53
N PRO A 64 1.02 -8.86 6.55
CA PRO A 64 1.09 -10.16 7.18
C PRO A 64 0.79 -11.30 6.20
N GLU A 65 -0.10 -11.08 5.20
CA GLU A 65 -0.39 -12.05 4.15
C GLU A 65 0.84 -12.33 3.28
N ALA A 66 1.60 -11.29 2.91
CA ALA A 66 2.82 -11.46 2.12
C ALA A 66 3.91 -12.22 2.89
N ILE A 67 4.07 -11.95 4.19
CA ILE A 67 5.00 -12.67 5.06
C ILE A 67 4.53 -14.12 5.24
N TYR A 68 3.25 -14.35 5.46
CA TYR A 68 2.68 -15.69 5.59
C TYR A 68 2.86 -16.50 4.29
N ALA A 69 2.58 -15.88 3.13
CA ALA A 69 2.80 -16.51 1.83
C ALA A 69 4.27 -16.89 1.60
N ALA A 70 5.21 -16.02 2.01
CA ALA A 70 6.64 -16.34 1.94
C ALA A 70 6.99 -17.61 2.73
N MET A 71 6.33 -17.87 3.86
CA MET A 71 6.55 -19.05 4.71
C MET A 71 5.76 -20.29 4.27
N THR A 72 4.72 -20.15 3.45
CA THR A 72 3.87 -21.30 3.04
C THR A 72 4.18 -21.79 1.64
N THR A 73 4.31 -20.89 0.68
CA THR A 73 4.50 -21.21 -0.74
C THR A 73 5.70 -20.48 -1.36
N GLY A 74 6.31 -19.57 -0.59
CA GLY A 74 7.39 -18.71 -1.05
C GLY A 74 8.78 -19.15 -0.56
N PRO A 75 9.77 -18.25 -0.65
CA PRO A 75 11.19 -18.57 -0.42
C PRO A 75 11.54 -19.01 1.00
N MET A 76 10.69 -18.72 2.00
CA MET A 76 10.89 -19.12 3.39
C MET A 76 10.20 -20.44 3.75
N GLN A 77 9.57 -21.11 2.79
CA GLN A 77 8.94 -22.42 3.01
C GLN A 77 9.90 -23.46 3.64
N PRO A 78 11.15 -23.63 3.17
CA PRO A 78 12.08 -24.61 3.76
C PRO A 78 12.39 -24.34 5.23
N GLN A 79 12.54 -23.06 5.61
CA GLN A 79 12.88 -22.64 6.98
C GLN A 79 11.68 -22.76 7.94
N SER A 80 10.47 -22.77 7.41
CA SER A 80 9.22 -22.81 8.18
C SER A 80 8.42 -24.11 8.04
N LYS A 81 8.98 -25.13 7.37
CA LYS A 81 8.25 -26.39 7.09
C LYS A 81 7.70 -27.08 8.34
N ASP A 82 8.43 -27.01 9.45
CA ASP A 82 8.07 -27.67 10.71
C ASP A 82 7.21 -26.78 11.63
N MET A 83 6.87 -25.56 11.18
CA MET A 83 6.01 -24.67 11.93
C MET A 83 4.53 -24.94 11.63
N SER A 84 3.71 -24.91 12.67
CA SER A 84 2.25 -24.96 12.50
C SER A 84 1.74 -23.75 11.73
N ASP A 85 0.57 -23.88 11.10
CA ASP A 85 -0.08 -22.77 10.41
C ASP A 85 -0.36 -21.59 11.36
N ALA A 86 -0.78 -21.88 12.59
CA ALA A 86 -0.98 -20.88 13.63
C ALA A 86 0.32 -20.12 13.96
N THR A 87 1.45 -20.81 14.05
CA THR A 87 2.76 -20.19 14.31
C THR A 87 3.19 -19.28 13.15
N LYS A 88 2.96 -19.70 11.90
CA LYS A 88 3.25 -18.89 10.72
C LYS A 88 2.42 -17.62 10.68
N LYS A 89 1.11 -17.69 10.97
CA LYS A 89 0.22 -16.52 11.07
C LYS A 89 0.69 -15.58 12.17
N LEU A 90 0.98 -16.12 13.34
CA LEU A 90 1.48 -15.35 14.47
C LEU A 90 2.78 -14.57 14.15
N LEU A 91 3.73 -15.23 13.49
CA LEU A 91 4.96 -14.59 13.04
C LEU A 91 4.71 -13.51 12.00
N ALA A 92 3.81 -13.77 11.06
CA ALA A 92 3.44 -12.80 10.02
C ALA A 92 2.86 -11.53 10.63
N GLU A 93 1.96 -11.66 11.60
CA GLU A 93 1.39 -10.54 12.33
C GLU A 93 2.44 -9.81 13.18
N PHE A 94 3.28 -10.55 13.88
CA PHE A 94 4.37 -9.97 14.68
C PHE A 94 5.34 -9.15 13.82
N LEU A 95 5.80 -9.72 12.72
CA LEU A 95 6.78 -9.07 11.84
C LEU A 95 6.21 -7.84 11.12
N SER A 96 4.96 -7.90 10.71
CA SER A 96 4.29 -6.77 10.05
C SER A 96 3.76 -5.71 11.01
N GLY A 97 3.54 -6.05 12.29
CA GLY A 97 2.83 -5.22 13.25
C GLY A 97 1.35 -5.00 12.91
N ARG A 98 0.75 -5.88 12.12
CA ARG A 98 -0.64 -5.77 11.63
C ARG A 98 -1.33 -7.11 11.78
N THR A 99 -2.65 -7.08 11.97
CA THR A 99 -3.48 -8.30 12.03
C THR A 99 -3.78 -8.82 10.62
N MET A 100 -3.71 -10.14 10.42
CA MET A 100 -4.12 -10.76 9.17
C MET A 100 -5.59 -10.49 8.86
N GLY A 101 -5.91 -10.36 7.58
CA GLY A 101 -7.26 -10.07 7.11
C GLY A 101 -7.69 -8.60 7.24
N THR A 102 -6.84 -7.73 7.81
CA THR A 102 -7.12 -6.28 7.88
C THR A 102 -6.62 -5.52 6.66
N ALA A 103 -5.84 -6.18 5.83
CA ALA A 103 -5.32 -5.57 4.62
C ALA A 103 -6.41 -5.39 3.56
N ALA A 104 -6.41 -4.24 2.89
CA ALA A 104 -7.37 -3.96 1.82
C ALA A 104 -7.20 -4.97 0.67
N SER A 105 -8.31 -5.52 0.18
CA SER A 105 -8.27 -6.40 -0.99
C SER A 105 -7.80 -5.66 -2.23
N GLY A 106 -6.90 -6.27 -3.00
CA GLY A 106 -6.52 -5.81 -4.33
C GLY A 106 -7.53 -6.14 -5.43
N ASP A 107 -8.60 -6.87 -5.09
CA ASP A 107 -9.64 -7.25 -6.03
C ASP A 107 -10.41 -6.02 -6.55
N ALA A 108 -10.70 -6.02 -7.86
CA ALA A 108 -11.43 -4.92 -8.49
C ALA A 108 -12.82 -4.68 -7.89
N SER A 109 -13.47 -5.72 -7.36
CA SER A 109 -14.78 -5.60 -6.69
C SER A 109 -14.73 -4.78 -5.41
N ALA A 110 -13.58 -4.77 -4.73
CA ALA A 110 -13.35 -4.03 -3.49
C ALA A 110 -12.85 -2.58 -3.72
N MET A 111 -12.58 -2.19 -4.97
CA MET A 111 -12.06 -0.86 -5.28
C MET A 111 -13.16 0.22 -5.18
N PRO A 112 -12.96 1.28 -4.38
CA PRO A 112 -13.97 2.34 -4.22
C PRO A 112 -14.13 3.21 -5.46
N ASN A 113 -13.08 3.34 -6.28
CA ASN A 113 -13.04 4.20 -7.47
C ASN A 113 -13.03 3.37 -8.76
N ARG A 114 -14.04 2.52 -8.96
CA ARG A 114 -14.16 1.73 -10.19
C ARG A 114 -14.58 2.61 -11.35
N CYS A 115 -13.97 2.37 -12.52
CA CYS A 115 -14.47 2.99 -13.75
C CYS A 115 -15.88 2.48 -14.10
N ALA A 116 -16.70 3.35 -14.67
CA ALA A 116 -17.86 2.89 -15.42
C ALA A 116 -17.40 2.00 -16.59
N PRO A 117 -18.17 0.97 -16.97
CA PRO A 117 -17.86 0.14 -18.12
C PRO A 117 -17.65 1.00 -19.38
N LYS A 118 -16.47 0.89 -19.97
CA LYS A 118 -16.10 1.62 -21.18
C LYS A 118 -15.26 0.70 -22.06
N PRO A 119 -15.54 0.58 -23.36
CA PRO A 119 -14.68 -0.15 -24.27
C PRO A 119 -13.22 0.37 -24.22
N LEU A 120 -12.27 -0.54 -24.34
CA LEU A 120 -10.88 -0.14 -24.55
C LEU A 120 -10.75 0.67 -25.83
N GLY A 121 -10.07 1.80 -25.76
CA GLY A 121 -9.69 2.56 -26.96
C GLY A 121 -8.75 1.74 -27.85
N ASP A 122 -8.65 2.13 -29.12
CA ASP A 122 -7.70 1.49 -30.05
C ASP A 122 -6.27 1.59 -29.46
N PRO A 123 -5.63 0.44 -29.16
CA PRO A 123 -4.32 0.44 -28.50
C PRO A 123 -3.21 1.00 -29.39
N LEU A 124 -3.43 1.04 -30.70
CA LEU A 124 -2.47 1.56 -31.68
C LEU A 124 -2.63 3.05 -31.96
N LYS A 125 -3.69 3.68 -31.42
CA LYS A 125 -3.93 5.12 -31.59
C LYS A 125 -3.45 5.92 -30.40
N GLY A 126 -2.84 7.07 -30.68
CA GLY A 126 -2.40 8.03 -29.68
C GLY A 126 -0.98 7.77 -29.19
N ASN A 127 -0.59 8.55 -28.18
CA ASN A 127 0.71 8.40 -27.54
C ASN A 127 0.63 7.27 -26.54
N GLY A 128 1.43 6.23 -26.74
CA GLY A 128 1.58 5.11 -25.83
C GLY A 128 2.97 5.06 -25.22
N TRP A 129 3.13 4.23 -24.21
CA TRP A 129 4.41 3.85 -23.65
C TRP A 129 4.36 2.35 -23.37
N ASN A 130 4.94 1.56 -24.26
CA ASN A 130 4.89 0.11 -24.20
C ASN A 130 6.23 -0.46 -23.78
N GLY A 131 6.31 -1.00 -22.56
CA GLY A 131 7.50 -1.63 -22.04
C GLY A 131 8.60 -0.63 -21.60
N TRP A 132 9.79 -1.16 -21.34
CA TRP A 132 10.90 -0.42 -20.73
C TRP A 132 11.44 0.72 -21.58
N GLY A 133 11.36 0.60 -22.88
CA GLY A 133 12.10 1.48 -23.76
C GLY A 133 11.28 2.25 -24.76
N VAL A 134 9.97 2.13 -24.79
CA VAL A 134 9.08 2.68 -25.83
C VAL A 134 9.20 1.93 -27.17
N ASP A 135 10.40 1.56 -27.56
CA ASP A 135 10.72 0.88 -28.81
C ASP A 135 11.67 -0.32 -28.61
N LEU A 136 11.93 -1.08 -29.67
CA LEU A 136 12.82 -2.24 -29.64
C LEU A 136 14.29 -1.86 -29.39
N ALA A 137 14.69 -0.62 -29.67
CA ALA A 137 16.03 -0.11 -29.40
C ALA A 137 16.20 0.36 -27.95
N ASN A 138 15.14 0.31 -27.15
CA ASN A 138 15.13 0.70 -25.75
C ASN A 138 15.60 2.14 -25.53
N THR A 139 15.22 3.05 -26.42
CA THR A 139 15.69 4.45 -26.42
C THR A 139 15.16 5.26 -25.24
N ARG A 140 14.04 4.84 -24.65
CA ARG A 140 13.33 5.58 -23.59
C ARG A 140 12.96 7.00 -24.02
N TYR A 141 12.83 7.23 -25.29
CA TYR A 141 12.53 8.52 -25.89
C TYR A 141 11.11 8.55 -26.45
N GLN A 142 10.31 9.52 -26.02
CA GLN A 142 8.98 9.79 -26.55
C GLN A 142 9.05 10.94 -27.56
N GLU A 143 8.89 10.64 -28.85
CA GLU A 143 8.94 11.64 -29.92
C GLU A 143 7.85 12.73 -29.80
N LYS A 144 6.71 12.35 -29.22
CA LYS A 144 5.53 13.24 -29.07
C LYS A 144 5.17 13.38 -27.57
N PRO A 145 6.00 13.99 -26.73
CA PRO A 145 5.83 13.93 -25.28
C PRO A 145 4.71 14.85 -24.86
N GLY A 146 3.81 15.32 -25.32
CA GLY A 146 2.70 16.19 -24.85
C GLY A 146 3.07 17.23 -23.75
N ILE A 147 4.25 17.07 -23.10
CA ILE A 147 4.81 17.94 -22.08
C ILE A 147 6.09 18.56 -22.63
N THR A 148 6.16 19.90 -22.63
CA THR A 148 7.37 20.65 -23.00
C THR A 148 8.16 21.01 -21.74
N ALA A 149 9.47 21.27 -21.87
CA ALA A 149 10.32 21.69 -20.75
C ALA A 149 9.73 22.88 -19.96
N GLY A 150 9.17 23.87 -20.64
CA GLY A 150 8.53 25.02 -20.01
C GLY A 150 7.24 24.71 -19.22
N LYS A 151 6.63 23.55 -19.42
CA LYS A 151 5.47 23.10 -18.63
C LYS A 151 5.84 22.34 -17.37
N VAL A 152 7.06 21.77 -17.31
CA VAL A 152 7.50 20.94 -16.18
C VAL A 152 7.34 21.61 -14.82
N PRO A 153 7.77 22.86 -14.58
CA PRO A 153 7.60 23.53 -13.29
C PRO A 153 6.13 23.77 -12.88
N ARG A 154 5.20 23.61 -13.81
CA ARG A 154 3.76 23.85 -13.59
C ARG A 154 2.94 22.58 -13.53
N LEU A 155 3.60 21.43 -13.47
CA LEU A 155 2.90 20.14 -13.33
C LEU A 155 2.23 20.06 -11.96
N THR A 156 0.99 19.61 -11.96
CA THR A 156 0.23 19.34 -10.73
C THR A 156 -0.18 17.87 -10.71
N LEU A 157 -0.29 17.31 -9.50
CA LEU A 157 -0.79 15.96 -9.34
C LEU A 157 -2.23 15.89 -9.81
N LYS A 158 -2.51 15.02 -10.78
CA LYS A 158 -3.86 14.83 -11.32
C LYS A 158 -4.63 13.77 -10.55
N TRP A 159 -4.01 12.65 -10.29
CA TRP A 159 -4.52 11.55 -9.48
C TRP A 159 -3.36 10.69 -8.95
N ALA A 160 -3.62 9.92 -7.92
CA ALA A 160 -2.71 8.93 -7.39
C ALA A 160 -3.48 7.63 -7.15
N PHE A 161 -2.80 6.49 -7.32
CA PHE A 161 -3.36 5.17 -7.03
C PHE A 161 -2.47 4.45 -6.03
N GLY A 162 -3.04 4.04 -4.90
CA GLY A 162 -2.37 3.19 -3.92
C GLY A 162 -2.62 1.72 -4.25
N PHE A 163 -1.57 0.93 -4.36
CA PHE A 163 -1.66 -0.51 -4.59
C PHE A 163 -2.01 -1.23 -3.29
N PRO A 164 -3.23 -1.82 -3.15
CA PRO A 164 -3.60 -2.53 -1.94
C PRO A 164 -2.63 -3.68 -1.65
N ASN A 165 -2.21 -3.80 -0.39
CA ASN A 165 -1.30 -4.84 0.10
C ASN A 165 0.06 -4.92 -0.60
N ALA A 166 0.38 -4.00 -1.49
CA ALA A 166 1.68 -3.95 -2.13
C ALA A 166 2.65 -3.10 -1.31
N THR A 167 3.89 -3.55 -1.23
CA THR A 167 5.00 -2.77 -0.68
C THR A 167 5.81 -2.10 -1.79
N SER A 168 5.61 -2.55 -3.02
CA SER A 168 6.34 -2.03 -4.18
C SER A 168 5.61 -2.32 -5.50
N ALA A 169 5.90 -1.50 -6.51
CA ALA A 169 5.48 -1.65 -7.87
C ALA A 169 6.67 -1.39 -8.79
N TYR A 170 7.59 -2.36 -8.88
CA TYR A 170 8.84 -2.22 -9.62
C TYR A 170 8.68 -2.26 -11.13
N GLY A 171 7.59 -2.86 -11.62
CA GLY A 171 7.32 -2.94 -13.04
C GLY A 171 7.07 -1.56 -13.64
N GLN A 172 7.71 -1.25 -14.76
CA GLN A 172 7.39 -0.03 -15.49
C GLN A 172 5.94 -0.08 -15.98
N PRO A 173 5.12 0.96 -15.74
CA PRO A 173 3.77 1.02 -16.27
C PRO A 173 3.78 1.05 -17.80
N ALA A 174 2.84 0.35 -18.43
CA ALA A 174 2.54 0.51 -19.85
C ALA A 174 1.34 1.44 -20.03
N VAL A 175 1.40 2.29 -21.05
CA VAL A 175 0.31 3.22 -21.39
C VAL A 175 -0.16 2.92 -22.81
N MET A 176 -1.46 2.58 -22.94
CA MET A 176 -2.02 2.14 -24.20
C MET A 176 -3.55 2.29 -24.19
N GLY A 177 -4.14 2.73 -25.30
CA GLY A 177 -5.60 2.84 -25.43
C GLY A 177 -6.28 3.74 -24.37
N GLY A 178 -5.57 4.77 -23.89
CA GLY A 178 -6.06 5.66 -22.84
C GLY A 178 -6.03 5.07 -21.42
N ARG A 179 -5.32 3.96 -21.22
CA ARG A 179 -5.19 3.30 -19.92
C ARG A 179 -3.73 3.18 -19.50
N VAL A 180 -3.52 3.13 -18.18
CA VAL A 180 -2.24 2.83 -17.55
C VAL A 180 -2.33 1.44 -16.96
N TYR A 181 -1.41 0.56 -17.34
CA TYR A 181 -1.31 -0.81 -16.80
C TYR A 181 -0.11 -0.87 -15.87
N ALA A 182 -0.33 -1.29 -14.65
CA ALA A 182 0.71 -1.40 -13.63
C ALA A 182 0.56 -2.68 -12.81
N GLY A 183 1.67 -3.37 -12.58
CA GLY A 183 1.74 -4.55 -11.71
C GLY A 183 2.21 -4.18 -10.31
N SER A 184 1.80 -4.94 -9.31
CA SER A 184 2.26 -4.81 -7.92
C SER A 184 2.82 -6.13 -7.41
N ASP A 185 3.66 -6.08 -6.38
CA ASP A 185 4.22 -7.25 -5.69
C ASP A 185 3.16 -8.03 -4.88
N ALA A 186 1.95 -7.48 -4.73
CA ALA A 186 0.80 -8.20 -4.17
C ALA A 186 0.14 -9.18 -5.17
N GLY A 187 0.69 -9.35 -6.40
CA GLY A 187 0.20 -10.30 -7.40
C GLY A 187 -0.94 -9.79 -8.27
N TYR A 188 -1.23 -8.49 -8.27
CA TYR A 188 -2.28 -7.88 -9.08
C TYR A 188 -1.70 -7.07 -10.23
N VAL A 189 -2.45 -7.04 -11.34
CA VAL A 189 -2.25 -6.10 -12.45
C VAL A 189 -3.47 -5.20 -12.54
N TYR A 190 -3.23 -3.90 -12.48
CA TYR A 190 -4.27 -2.88 -12.52
C TYR A 190 -4.33 -2.23 -13.90
N SER A 191 -5.54 -1.96 -14.37
CA SER A 191 -5.82 -1.19 -15.57
C SER A 191 -6.57 0.07 -15.16
N LEU A 192 -5.88 1.20 -15.17
CA LEU A 192 -6.39 2.49 -14.69
C LEU A 192 -6.71 3.39 -15.89
N ASP A 193 -7.78 4.16 -15.83
CA ASP A 193 -8.07 5.20 -16.81
C ASP A 193 -7.02 6.33 -16.69
N ALA A 194 -6.32 6.64 -17.75
CA ALA A 194 -5.23 7.62 -17.74
C ALA A 194 -5.70 9.04 -17.42
N GLY A 195 -6.97 9.33 -17.62
CA GLY A 195 -7.58 10.64 -17.35
C GLY A 195 -8.01 10.82 -15.90
N THR A 196 -8.53 9.78 -15.27
CA THR A 196 -9.22 9.86 -13.96
C THR A 196 -8.57 9.03 -12.87
N GLY A 197 -7.73 8.03 -13.21
CA GLY A 197 -7.14 7.10 -12.27
C GLY A 197 -8.13 6.07 -11.69
N CYS A 198 -9.34 5.97 -12.21
CA CYS A 198 -10.27 4.94 -11.78
C CYS A 198 -9.82 3.54 -12.21
#